data_5fe21106bb4678358f3944b2b9999fb6
#
_entry.id   5fe21106bb4678358f3944b2b9999fb6
#
_cell.length_a   1.000
_cell.length_b   1.000
_cell.length_c   1.000
_cell.angle_alpha   90.00
_cell.angle_beta   90.00
_cell.angle_gamma   90.00
#
_symmetry.space_group_name_H-M   'P 1'
#
loop_
_entity.id
_entity.type
_entity.pdbx_description
1 polymer ?
#
loop_
_entity_poly.entity_id
_entity_poly.type
_entity_poly.pdbx_seq_one_letter_code
_entity_poly.pdbx_strand_id
1 'polypeptide(L)'
;MSKKFSHLDDDNNPSMVDISSKLESKRIAKAYAKVILNNEILNLISENKIRKGNVLEVANIAGIQAAKKTHELIPLCHSLSLSYVKIQFKISKNKNLIEITSEACNVGKTGVEMEALTAVSVAALTIYDMCKSLDKEITITDIKLKHKSGGKSGIFNV
;
A
#
# COMPACT_ATOMS: atom_id res chain seq x y z
N MET A 1 -1.10 -27.11 18.75
CA MET A 1 -1.93 -27.05 17.52
C MET A 1 -1.11 -26.44 16.41
N SER A 2 -0.77 -27.19 15.35
CA SER A 2 -0.06 -26.66 14.19
C SER A 2 -0.94 -25.61 13.52
N LYS A 3 -0.42 -24.39 13.31
CA LYS A 3 -1.12 -23.36 12.52
C LYS A 3 -1.22 -23.88 11.08
N LYS A 4 -2.40 -24.33 10.67
CA LYS A 4 -2.66 -24.71 9.27
C LYS A 4 -2.53 -23.44 8.42
N PHE A 5 -1.67 -23.46 7.39
CA PHE A 5 -1.55 -22.34 6.47
C PHE A 5 -2.86 -22.20 5.68
N SER A 6 -3.38 -20.98 5.59
CA SER A 6 -4.70 -20.72 4.98
C SER A 6 -4.71 -20.73 3.45
N HIS A 7 -3.55 -20.76 2.81
CA HIS A 7 -3.40 -20.71 1.34
C HIS A 7 -2.88 -22.02 0.75
N LEU A 8 -3.16 -23.15 1.41
CA LEU A 8 -2.87 -24.48 0.89
C LEU A 8 -4.17 -25.27 0.80
N ASP A 9 -4.33 -26.02 -0.28
CA ASP A 9 -5.36 -27.04 -0.42
C ASP A 9 -5.03 -28.30 0.40
N ASP A 10 -5.86 -29.33 0.30
CA ASP A 10 -5.66 -30.58 1.05
C ASP A 10 -4.44 -31.37 0.55
N ASP A 11 -3.97 -31.12 -0.67
CA ASP A 11 -2.77 -31.69 -1.29
C ASP A 11 -1.50 -30.84 -1.07
N ASN A 12 -1.56 -29.79 -0.23
CA ASN A 12 -0.51 -28.81 0.04
C ASN A 12 -0.08 -27.95 -1.16
N ASN A 13 -0.93 -27.78 -2.16
CA ASN A 13 -0.69 -26.85 -3.26
C ASN A 13 -1.18 -25.43 -2.90
N PRO A 14 -0.53 -24.38 -3.42
CA PRO A 14 -1.01 -23.01 -3.26
C PRO A 14 -2.45 -22.85 -3.78
N SER A 15 -3.31 -22.32 -2.94
CA SER A 15 -4.74 -22.21 -3.24
C SER A 15 -5.31 -20.90 -2.71
N MET A 16 -6.22 -20.31 -3.47
CA MET A 16 -6.97 -19.15 -3.01
C MET A 16 -8.00 -19.58 -1.96
N VAL A 17 -8.04 -18.86 -0.83
CA VAL A 17 -8.96 -19.20 0.28
C VAL A 17 -10.41 -19.06 -0.13
N ASP A 18 -11.23 -20.11 0.06
CA ASP A 18 -12.68 -19.97 -0.08
C ASP A 18 -13.26 -19.08 1.02
N ILE A 19 -13.92 -18.01 0.60
CA ILE A 19 -14.59 -17.04 1.47
C ILE A 19 -16.11 -17.06 1.33
N SER A 20 -16.68 -18.02 0.60
CA SER A 20 -18.12 -18.08 0.30
C SER A 20 -18.99 -18.10 1.57
N SER A 21 -18.56 -18.85 2.59
CA SER A 21 -19.26 -19.00 3.87
C SER A 21 -19.05 -17.86 4.88
N LYS A 22 -18.17 -16.89 4.58
CA LYS A 22 -17.91 -15.76 5.48
C LYS A 22 -18.98 -14.69 5.35
N LEU A 23 -19.34 -14.07 6.48
CA LEU A 23 -20.22 -12.91 6.49
C LEU A 23 -19.45 -11.66 6.05
N GLU A 24 -20.16 -10.79 5.36
CA GLU A 24 -19.64 -9.47 5.02
C GLU A 24 -19.50 -8.59 6.26
N SER A 25 -18.46 -7.81 6.30
CA SER A 25 -18.26 -6.78 7.31
C SER A 25 -17.40 -5.65 6.75
N LYS A 26 -17.48 -4.48 7.37
CA LYS A 26 -16.59 -3.37 7.03
C LYS A 26 -15.16 -3.76 7.38
N ARG A 27 -14.26 -3.62 6.41
CA ARG A 27 -12.83 -3.91 6.52
C ARG A 27 -12.04 -2.63 6.27
N ILE A 28 -11.10 -2.35 7.15
CA ILE A 28 -10.18 -1.22 6.99
C ILE A 28 -8.77 -1.74 7.19
N ALA A 29 -7.86 -1.32 6.34
CA ALA A 29 -6.43 -1.53 6.52
C ALA A 29 -5.66 -0.23 6.27
N LYS A 30 -4.59 0.00 7.05
CA LYS A 30 -3.65 1.10 6.87
C LYS A 30 -2.25 0.54 6.71
N ALA A 31 -1.55 1.03 5.71
CA ALA A 31 -0.15 0.70 5.48
C ALA A 31 0.72 1.96 5.49
N TYR A 32 2.02 1.74 5.58
CA TYR A 32 3.03 2.76 5.70
C TYR A 32 4.24 2.41 4.84
N ALA A 33 4.90 3.43 4.29
CA ALA A 33 6.19 3.33 3.64
C ALA A 33 6.99 4.61 3.86
N LYS A 34 8.30 4.56 3.65
CA LYS A 34 9.20 5.71 3.58
C LYS A 34 9.93 5.76 2.26
N VAL A 35 10.14 6.96 1.77
CA VAL A 35 11.10 7.24 0.70
C VAL A 35 12.16 8.18 1.26
N ILE A 36 13.42 7.73 1.30
CA ILE A 36 14.57 8.52 1.74
C ILE A 36 15.20 9.14 0.51
N LEU A 37 15.42 10.45 0.52
CA LEU A 37 15.98 11.22 -0.59
C LEU A 37 16.63 12.49 -0.05
N ASN A 38 17.54 13.08 -0.81
CA ASN A 38 18.26 14.25 -0.35
C ASN A 38 17.39 15.52 -0.25
N ASN A 39 17.89 16.53 0.49
CA ASN A 39 17.15 17.77 0.73
C ASN A 39 16.89 18.59 -0.52
N GLU A 40 17.77 18.53 -1.52
CA GLU A 40 17.59 19.26 -2.78
C GLU A 40 16.31 18.75 -3.49
N ILE A 41 16.16 17.45 -3.63
CA ILE A 41 14.97 16.84 -4.25
C ILE A 41 13.71 17.13 -3.42
N LEU A 42 13.79 17.08 -2.08
CA LEU A 42 12.66 17.43 -1.21
C LEU A 42 12.20 18.86 -1.40
N ASN A 43 13.12 19.79 -1.61
CA ASN A 43 12.79 21.18 -1.92
C ASN A 43 12.11 21.30 -3.28
N LEU A 44 12.66 20.64 -4.32
CA LEU A 44 12.06 20.64 -5.66
C LEU A 44 10.65 20.04 -5.65
N ILE A 45 10.41 18.97 -4.89
CA ILE A 45 9.07 18.38 -4.72
C ILE A 45 8.14 19.37 -4.02
N SER A 46 8.59 19.98 -2.90
CA SER A 46 7.78 20.90 -2.11
C SER A 46 7.38 22.15 -2.90
N GLU A 47 8.25 22.61 -3.82
CA GLU A 47 8.06 23.77 -4.67
C GLU A 47 7.41 23.43 -6.02
N ASN A 48 7.07 22.15 -6.23
CA ASN A 48 6.51 21.62 -7.48
C ASN A 48 7.39 21.95 -8.72
N LYS A 49 8.73 21.86 -8.55
CA LYS A 49 9.72 22.17 -9.59
C LYS A 49 10.33 20.94 -10.26
N ILE A 50 9.83 19.75 -9.98
CA ILE A 50 10.27 18.53 -10.69
C ILE A 50 9.77 18.59 -12.13
N ARG A 51 10.68 18.38 -13.10
CA ARG A 51 10.38 18.52 -14.54
C ARG A 51 9.24 17.61 -15.03
N LYS A 52 9.06 16.44 -14.42
CA LYS A 52 8.00 15.48 -14.75
C LYS A 52 6.61 15.86 -14.20
N GLY A 53 6.49 16.95 -13.45
CA GLY A 53 5.24 17.43 -12.88
C GLY A 53 5.11 17.22 -11.37
N ASN A 54 3.89 17.31 -10.86
CA ASN A 54 3.61 17.17 -9.42
C ASN A 54 3.79 15.72 -8.95
N VAL A 55 4.93 15.47 -8.30
CA VAL A 55 5.34 14.12 -7.88
C VAL A 55 4.32 13.47 -6.94
N LEU A 56 3.82 14.21 -5.95
CA LEU A 56 2.93 13.65 -4.94
C LEU A 56 1.54 13.35 -5.50
N GLU A 57 1.02 14.20 -6.40
CA GLU A 57 -0.26 13.95 -7.06
C GLU A 57 -0.19 12.73 -8.00
N VAL A 58 0.88 12.61 -8.78
CA VAL A 58 1.06 11.44 -9.64
C VAL A 58 1.21 10.17 -8.80
N ALA A 59 1.98 10.22 -7.70
CA ALA A 59 2.13 9.10 -6.79
C ALA A 59 0.81 8.73 -6.10
N ASN A 60 -0.03 9.71 -5.74
CA ASN A 60 -1.36 9.48 -5.20
C ASN A 60 -2.25 8.71 -6.17
N ILE A 61 -2.35 9.19 -7.42
CA ILE A 61 -3.15 8.53 -8.45
C ILE A 61 -2.64 7.12 -8.73
N ALA A 62 -1.32 6.95 -8.86
CA ALA A 62 -0.70 5.64 -9.11
C ALA A 62 -0.98 4.64 -7.98
N GLY A 63 -0.87 5.06 -6.72
CA GLY A 63 -1.18 4.21 -5.58
C GLY A 63 -2.66 3.82 -5.48
N ILE A 64 -3.58 4.75 -5.77
CA ILE A 64 -5.02 4.43 -5.83
C ILE A 64 -5.30 3.43 -6.96
N GLN A 65 -4.71 3.62 -8.13
CA GLN A 65 -4.83 2.69 -9.26
C GLN A 65 -4.30 1.29 -8.91
N ALA A 66 -3.14 1.23 -8.25
CA ALA A 66 -2.51 -0.02 -7.85
C ALA A 66 -3.35 -0.79 -6.82
N ALA A 67 -3.94 -0.11 -5.84
CA ALA A 67 -4.87 -0.74 -4.90
C ALA A 67 -6.03 -1.43 -5.62
N LYS A 68 -6.61 -0.81 -6.65
CA LYS A 68 -7.72 -1.39 -7.44
C LYS A 68 -7.28 -2.60 -8.27
N LYS A 69 -5.99 -2.75 -8.53
CA LYS A 69 -5.40 -3.83 -9.35
C LYS A 69 -4.61 -4.85 -8.54
N THR A 70 -4.75 -4.85 -7.21
CA THR A 70 -3.99 -5.73 -6.32
C THR A 70 -4.15 -7.20 -6.71
N HIS A 71 -5.35 -7.65 -7.03
CA HIS A 71 -5.62 -9.05 -7.43
C HIS A 71 -4.99 -9.44 -8.77
N GLU A 72 -4.66 -8.48 -9.64
CA GLU A 72 -3.93 -8.72 -10.88
C GLU A 72 -2.41 -8.89 -10.63
N LEU A 73 -1.90 -8.34 -9.52
CA LEU A 73 -0.49 -8.35 -9.16
C LEU A 73 -0.12 -9.46 -8.18
N ILE A 74 -1.01 -9.80 -7.27
CA ILE A 74 -0.80 -10.78 -6.20
C ILE A 74 -1.70 -11.99 -6.45
N PRO A 75 -1.12 -13.14 -6.84
CA PRO A 75 -1.86 -14.25 -7.45
C PRO A 75 -3.03 -14.80 -6.63
N LEU A 76 -2.92 -14.87 -5.31
CA LEU A 76 -3.93 -15.46 -4.44
C LEU A 76 -4.86 -14.44 -3.77
N CYS A 77 -4.81 -13.17 -4.19
CA CYS A 77 -5.72 -12.14 -3.71
C CYS A 77 -7.08 -12.21 -4.42
N HIS A 78 -8.14 -12.00 -3.65
CA HIS A 78 -9.49 -11.86 -4.19
C HIS A 78 -9.65 -10.52 -4.90
N SER A 79 -10.46 -10.49 -5.96
CA SER A 79 -10.91 -9.23 -6.56
C SER A 79 -11.92 -8.56 -5.64
N LEU A 80 -11.62 -7.34 -5.19
CA LEU A 80 -12.42 -6.63 -4.20
C LEU A 80 -12.95 -5.31 -4.74
N SER A 81 -14.23 -5.02 -4.45
CA SER A 81 -14.82 -3.71 -4.68
C SER A 81 -14.47 -2.77 -3.52
N LEU A 82 -13.49 -1.88 -3.73
CA LEU A 82 -13.06 -0.93 -2.71
C LEU A 82 -14.06 0.22 -2.56
N SER A 83 -14.45 0.51 -1.32
CA SER A 83 -15.29 1.67 -1.01
C SER A 83 -14.51 2.97 -1.15
N TYR A 84 -13.26 2.98 -0.72
CA TYR A 84 -12.31 4.07 -0.93
C TYR A 84 -10.87 3.62 -0.72
N VAL A 85 -9.94 4.41 -1.28
CA VAL A 85 -8.51 4.39 -0.99
C VAL A 85 -8.08 5.83 -0.73
N LYS A 86 -7.37 6.06 0.37
CA LYS A 86 -6.75 7.35 0.71
C LYS A 86 -5.25 7.17 0.81
N ILE A 87 -4.49 8.11 0.25
CA ILE A 87 -3.04 8.15 0.39
C ILE A 87 -2.65 9.54 0.89
N GLN A 88 -1.76 9.59 1.84
CA GLN A 88 -1.26 10.82 2.43
C GLN A 88 0.26 10.83 2.42
N PHE A 89 0.84 11.98 2.17
CA PHE A 89 2.27 12.21 2.15
C PHE A 89 2.64 13.23 3.21
N LYS A 90 3.73 12.96 3.92
CA LYS A 90 4.32 13.90 4.86
C LYS A 90 5.80 14.07 4.56
N ILE A 91 6.19 15.26 4.12
CA ILE A 91 7.58 15.61 3.88
C ILE A 91 8.24 15.96 5.20
N SER A 92 9.36 15.32 5.51
CA SER A 92 10.20 15.56 6.68
C SER A 92 11.59 15.97 6.23
N LYS A 93 11.80 17.28 5.99
CA LYS A 93 13.08 17.83 5.51
C LYS A 93 14.23 17.56 6.47
N ASN A 94 14.01 17.67 7.78
CA ASN A 94 15.01 17.39 8.82
C ASN A 94 15.42 15.91 8.90
N LYS A 95 14.66 15.00 8.32
CA LYS A 95 14.93 13.56 8.28
C LYS A 95 15.25 13.06 6.87
N ASN A 96 15.27 13.94 5.89
CA ASN A 96 15.53 13.59 4.48
C ASN A 96 14.60 12.50 3.95
N LEU A 97 13.29 12.59 4.22
CA LEU A 97 12.33 11.56 3.80
C LEU A 97 10.91 12.08 3.54
N ILE A 98 10.18 11.30 2.79
CA ILE A 98 8.72 11.37 2.65
C ILE A 98 8.12 10.14 3.31
N GLU A 99 7.22 10.35 4.27
CA GLU A 99 6.38 9.30 4.83
C GLU A 99 5.11 9.18 3.98
N ILE A 100 4.74 7.96 3.66
CA ILE A 100 3.55 7.63 2.89
C ILE A 100 2.64 6.78 3.77
N THR A 101 1.39 7.14 3.87
CA THR A 101 0.37 6.31 4.51
C THR A 101 -0.77 6.07 3.55
N SER A 102 -1.30 4.86 3.54
CA SER A 102 -2.52 4.52 2.83
C SER A 102 -3.59 4.02 3.79
N GLU A 103 -4.84 4.21 3.42
CA GLU A 103 -6.00 3.58 4.04
C GLU A 103 -6.88 3.04 2.93
N ALA A 104 -7.17 1.73 2.98
CA ALA A 104 -8.11 1.07 2.09
C ALA A 104 -9.32 0.58 2.89
N CYS A 105 -10.50 0.63 2.29
CA CYS A 105 -11.75 0.18 2.91
C CYS A 105 -12.62 -0.55 1.91
N ASN A 106 -13.24 -1.64 2.36
CA ASN A 106 -14.35 -2.28 1.66
C ASN A 106 -15.42 -2.78 2.66
N VAL A 107 -16.57 -3.18 2.14
CA VAL A 107 -17.54 -4.05 2.83
C VAL A 107 -17.50 -5.38 2.09
N GLY A 108 -17.04 -6.42 2.79
CA GLY A 108 -16.82 -7.72 2.14
C GLY A 108 -16.37 -8.83 3.09
N LYS A 109 -16.07 -9.98 2.51
CA LYS A 109 -15.78 -11.23 3.21
C LYS A 109 -14.31 -11.41 3.58
N THR A 110 -13.41 -10.59 3.03
CA THR A 110 -11.97 -10.64 3.31
C THR A 110 -11.40 -9.24 3.56
N GLY A 111 -10.19 -9.18 4.12
CA GLY A 111 -9.51 -7.92 4.45
C GLY A 111 -8.91 -7.23 3.23
N VAL A 112 -8.47 -5.98 3.42
CA VAL A 112 -7.90 -5.08 2.40
C VAL A 112 -6.45 -4.72 2.70
N GLU A 113 -5.75 -5.60 3.43
CA GLU A 113 -4.36 -5.38 3.83
C GLU A 113 -3.45 -5.28 2.61
N MET A 114 -3.65 -6.13 1.61
CA MET A 114 -2.84 -6.14 0.40
C MET A 114 -3.09 -4.92 -0.47
N GLU A 115 -4.32 -4.44 -0.55
CA GLU A 115 -4.68 -3.21 -1.25
C GLU A 115 -3.98 -2.00 -0.62
N ALA A 116 -3.96 -1.91 0.70
CA ALA A 116 -3.26 -0.83 1.41
C ALA A 116 -1.73 -0.91 1.20
N LEU A 117 -1.13 -2.11 1.30
CA LEU A 117 0.30 -2.32 1.07
C LEU A 117 0.70 -2.03 -0.38
N THR A 118 -0.08 -2.49 -1.36
CA THR A 118 0.17 -2.23 -2.78
C THR A 118 0.10 -0.73 -3.07
N ALA A 119 -0.86 -0.02 -2.46
CA ALA A 119 -1.00 1.43 -2.62
C ALA A 119 0.27 2.20 -2.21
N VAL A 120 0.81 1.96 -1.00
CA VAL A 120 2.03 2.67 -0.54
C VAL A 120 3.25 2.26 -1.34
N SER A 121 3.34 0.98 -1.76
CA SER A 121 4.47 0.47 -2.54
C SER A 121 4.56 1.15 -3.90
N VAL A 122 3.44 1.22 -4.63
CA VAL A 122 3.42 1.84 -5.97
C VAL A 122 3.52 3.37 -5.87
N ALA A 123 2.95 4.00 -4.84
CA ALA A 123 3.17 5.42 -4.60
C ALA A 123 4.66 5.72 -4.37
N ALA A 124 5.37 4.92 -3.57
CA ALA A 124 6.81 5.06 -3.33
C ALA A 124 7.63 4.83 -4.61
N LEU A 125 7.32 3.79 -5.39
CA LEU A 125 7.96 3.53 -6.69
C LEU A 125 7.75 4.68 -7.68
N THR A 126 6.58 5.33 -7.65
CA THR A 126 6.28 6.48 -8.51
C THR A 126 7.12 7.69 -8.12
N ILE A 127 7.28 7.96 -6.81
CA ILE A 127 8.20 9.02 -6.35
C ILE A 127 9.63 8.73 -6.85
N TYR A 128 10.10 7.49 -6.70
CA TYR A 128 11.41 7.07 -7.20
C TYR A 128 11.54 7.32 -8.71
N ASP A 129 10.60 6.85 -9.52
CA ASP A 129 10.64 7.02 -10.98
C ASP A 129 10.69 8.48 -11.40
N MET A 130 9.90 9.31 -10.76
CA MET A 130 9.84 10.74 -11.10
C MET A 130 11.11 11.51 -10.71
N CYS A 131 11.85 11.04 -9.71
CA CYS A 131 13.02 11.71 -9.15
C CYS A 131 14.37 11.07 -9.51
N LYS A 132 14.40 9.83 -10.01
CA LYS A 132 15.63 9.03 -10.26
C LYS A 132 16.64 9.67 -11.21
N SER A 133 16.22 10.61 -12.04
CA SER A 133 17.13 11.36 -12.92
C SER A 133 18.02 12.35 -12.16
N LEU A 134 17.60 12.75 -10.96
CA LEU A 134 18.33 13.66 -10.06
C LEU A 134 19.22 12.88 -9.07
N ASP A 135 18.75 11.72 -8.60
CA ASP A 135 19.46 10.89 -7.66
C ASP A 135 18.97 9.44 -7.80
N LYS A 136 19.91 8.50 -7.95
CA LYS A 136 19.62 7.06 -8.03
C LYS A 136 19.70 6.35 -6.67
N GLU A 137 20.23 7.02 -5.64
CA GLU A 137 20.40 6.49 -4.28
C GLU A 137 19.10 6.60 -3.44
N ILE A 138 18.02 7.15 -4.03
CA ILE A 138 16.70 7.18 -3.38
C ILE A 138 16.34 5.78 -2.88
N THR A 139 16.05 5.67 -1.59
CA THR A 139 15.75 4.38 -0.95
C THR A 139 14.28 4.31 -0.53
N ILE A 140 13.60 3.22 -0.91
CA ILE A 140 12.26 2.87 -0.43
C ILE A 140 12.42 1.88 0.72
N THR A 141 11.82 2.17 1.86
CA THR A 141 11.95 1.35 3.08
C THR A 141 10.69 1.37 3.93
N ASP A 142 10.68 0.55 4.99
CA ASP A 142 9.62 0.47 6.00
C ASP A 142 8.21 0.22 5.45
N ILE A 143 8.09 -0.54 4.36
CA ILE A 143 6.78 -0.96 3.86
C ILE A 143 6.19 -1.94 4.85
N LYS A 144 5.08 -1.55 5.51
CA LYS A 144 4.44 -2.37 6.53
C LYS A 144 2.97 -2.05 6.76
N LEU A 145 2.24 -3.04 7.23
CA LEU A 145 0.89 -2.86 7.74
C LEU A 145 0.96 -2.14 9.10
N LYS A 146 0.13 -1.13 9.29
CA LYS A 146 0.02 -0.35 10.54
C LYS A 146 -1.25 -0.67 11.32
N HIS A 147 -2.33 -0.93 10.61
CA HIS A 147 -3.64 -1.19 11.19
C HIS A 147 -4.45 -2.09 10.29
N LYS A 148 -5.23 -2.96 10.89
CA LYS A 148 -6.38 -3.57 10.26
C LYS A 148 -7.52 -3.75 11.24
N SER A 149 -8.74 -3.69 10.74
CA SER A 149 -9.96 -3.96 11.50
C SER A 149 -11.03 -4.64 10.66
N GLY A 150 -11.95 -5.29 11.34
CA GLY A 150 -13.03 -6.08 10.76
C GLY A 150 -12.68 -7.58 10.64
N GLY A 151 -13.74 -8.42 10.67
CA GLY A 151 -13.64 -9.88 10.58
C GLY A 151 -13.22 -10.59 11.84
N LYS A 152 -13.07 -11.93 11.72
CA LYS A 152 -12.81 -12.83 12.86
C LYS A 152 -11.45 -12.61 13.52
N SER A 153 -10.45 -12.09 12.81
CA SER A 153 -9.09 -11.88 13.33
C SER A 153 -8.94 -10.62 14.19
N GLY A 154 -10.04 -9.88 14.43
CA GLY A 154 -10.04 -8.72 15.30
C GLY A 154 -9.25 -7.51 14.75
N ILE A 155 -8.79 -6.67 15.70
CA ILE A 155 -8.02 -5.44 15.38
C ILE A 155 -6.53 -5.73 15.56
N PHE A 156 -5.74 -5.24 14.62
CA PHE A 156 -4.28 -5.22 14.68
C PHE A 156 -3.82 -3.76 14.59
N ASN A 157 -2.87 -3.36 15.45
CA ASN A 157 -2.23 -2.05 15.46
C ASN A 157 -0.73 -2.21 15.78
N VAL A 158 0.11 -1.39 15.11
CA VAL A 158 1.55 -1.24 15.38
C VAL A 158 1.92 0.24 15.47
#